data_2bbdae53605aafc00b45c0696d59b1e7
#
_entry.id   2bbdae53605aafc00b45c0696d59b1e7
#
_cell.length_a   1.000
_cell.length_b   1.000
_cell.length_c   1.000
_cell.angle_alpha   90.00
_cell.angle_beta   90.00
_cell.angle_gamma   90.00
#
_symmetry.space_group_name_H-M   'P 1'
#
loop_
_entity.id
_entity.type
_entity.pdbx_description
1 polymer ?
#
loop_
_entity_poly.entity_id
_entity_poly.type
_entity_poly.pdbx_seq_one_letter_code
_entity_poly.pdbx_strand_id
1 'polypeptide(L)'
;MHKLKGLEDVISITAVSPRMGTDGWPFAPTDSYPGADVDPLYQSRSVKDLYLRADPNYSGRFTVPVLWDKKRHTIVNNESSEIIRMLNSEFNALVPEEKAKLDFYPVELRKKIDEVNEWVYDRINSAFWLYQRFYSHFGLNFGCSCRWRIQSWFCENSRGISTSRRTTL
;
A
#
# COMPACT_ATOMS: atom_id res chain seq x y z
N MET A 1 6.02 2.73 -8.26
CA MET A 1 5.51 1.76 -9.26
C MET A 1 4.21 2.22 -9.88
N HIS A 2 3.15 2.45 -9.13
CA HIS A 2 1.82 2.86 -9.61
C HIS A 2 1.87 3.97 -10.67
N LYS A 3 2.47 5.12 -10.35
CA LYS A 3 2.62 6.24 -11.28
C LYS A 3 3.55 5.94 -12.48
N LEU A 4 4.63 5.18 -12.26
CA LEU A 4 5.57 4.84 -13.33
C LEU A 4 4.92 3.95 -14.40
N LYS A 5 4.04 3.06 -13.99
CA LYS A 5 3.29 2.15 -14.86
C LYS A 5 2.01 2.76 -15.42
N GLY A 6 1.65 4.01 -15.05
CA GLY A 6 0.43 4.66 -15.53
C GLY A 6 -0.86 3.98 -15.04
N LEU A 7 -0.87 3.54 -13.78
CA LEU A 7 -1.98 2.79 -13.18
C LEU A 7 -2.99 3.69 -12.45
N GLU A 8 -2.88 5.01 -12.59
CA GLU A 8 -3.70 5.96 -11.85
C GLU A 8 -5.20 5.82 -12.16
N ASP A 9 -5.54 5.46 -13.39
CA ASP A 9 -6.93 5.25 -13.81
C ASP A 9 -7.41 3.80 -13.60
N VAL A 10 -6.50 2.88 -13.25
CA VAL A 10 -6.79 1.45 -13.07
C VAL A 10 -6.92 1.08 -11.60
N ILE A 11 -6.04 1.64 -10.77
CA ILE A 11 -5.94 1.32 -9.34
C ILE A 11 -6.03 2.61 -8.55
N SER A 12 -7.12 2.79 -7.81
CA SER A 12 -7.26 3.90 -6.87
C SER A 12 -6.41 3.67 -5.61
N ILE A 13 -5.91 4.76 -5.02
CA ILE A 13 -5.13 4.72 -3.79
C ILE A 13 -5.91 5.43 -2.70
N THR A 14 -5.98 4.82 -1.52
CA THR A 14 -6.54 5.41 -0.30
C THR A 14 -5.45 5.42 0.76
N ALA A 15 -5.17 6.58 1.33
CA ALA A 15 -4.14 6.73 2.35
C ALA A 15 -4.74 6.62 3.75
N VAL A 16 -4.15 5.78 4.60
CA VAL A 16 -4.48 5.71 6.02
C VAL A 16 -3.66 6.72 6.81
N SER A 17 -4.07 7.03 8.05
CA SER A 17 -3.25 7.81 8.99
C SER A 17 -1.93 7.07 9.27
N PRO A 18 -0.80 7.79 9.35
CA PRO A 18 0.48 7.22 9.75
C PRO A 18 0.57 6.92 11.26
N ARG A 19 -0.47 7.24 12.03
CA ARG A 19 -0.56 6.96 13.47
C ARG A 19 -1.32 5.66 13.68
N MET A 20 -0.60 4.58 13.90
CA MET A 20 -1.21 3.30 14.22
C MET A 20 -1.82 3.33 15.62
N GLY A 21 -3.12 3.06 15.72
CA GLY A 21 -3.83 2.90 16.99
C GLY A 21 -3.92 1.44 17.43
N THR A 22 -4.68 1.19 18.48
CA THR A 22 -4.97 -0.17 19.00
C THR A 22 -5.69 -1.05 17.99
N ASP A 23 -6.50 -0.45 17.11
CA ASP A 23 -7.24 -1.12 16.05
C ASP A 23 -6.52 -1.08 14.68
N GLY A 24 -5.21 -0.90 14.69
CA GLY A 24 -4.39 -0.83 13.49
C GLY A 24 -4.32 0.58 12.90
N TRP A 25 -4.25 0.68 11.57
CA TRP A 25 -4.08 1.92 10.81
C TRP A 25 -5.46 2.55 10.54
N PRO A 26 -5.80 3.72 11.13
CA PRO A 26 -7.10 4.33 10.96
C PRO A 26 -7.24 5.07 9.62
N PHE A 27 -8.48 5.11 9.10
CA PHE A 27 -8.92 6.04 8.06
C PHE A 27 -9.45 7.35 8.68
N ALA A 28 -9.57 8.41 7.87
CA ALA A 28 -10.36 9.55 8.28
C ALA A 28 -11.88 9.18 8.25
N PRO A 29 -12.73 9.72 9.13
CA PRO A 29 -12.42 10.71 10.17
C PRO A 29 -12.01 10.13 11.52
N THR A 30 -11.72 8.82 11.62
CA THR A 30 -11.34 8.15 12.88
C THR A 30 -10.04 8.78 13.44
N ASP A 31 -9.11 9.14 12.58
CA ASP A 31 -7.99 10.00 12.90
C ASP A 31 -7.91 11.15 11.88
N SER A 32 -8.10 12.37 12.36
CA SER A 32 -8.06 13.60 11.56
C SER A 32 -6.66 14.01 11.11
N TYR A 33 -5.75 13.05 10.95
CA TYR A 33 -4.39 13.34 10.49
C TYR A 33 -4.41 13.91 9.06
N PRO A 34 -3.73 15.06 8.81
CA PRO A 34 -3.71 15.67 7.49
C PRO A 34 -3.15 14.72 6.43
N GLY A 35 -3.96 14.39 5.42
CA GLY A 35 -3.62 13.48 4.33
C GLY A 35 -4.02 12.01 4.56
N ALA A 36 -4.74 11.70 5.63
CA ALA A 36 -5.53 10.47 5.71
C ALA A 36 -6.82 10.64 4.90
N ASP A 37 -7.20 9.59 4.18
CA ASP A 37 -8.43 9.55 3.38
C ASP A 37 -9.54 8.80 4.12
N VAL A 38 -10.78 9.06 3.73
CA VAL A 38 -11.93 8.22 4.10
C VAL A 38 -11.89 6.97 3.23
N ASP A 39 -12.20 5.81 3.79
CA ASP A 39 -12.41 4.60 2.99
C ASP A 39 -13.62 4.81 2.05
N PRO A 40 -13.39 4.85 0.72
CA PRO A 40 -14.46 5.16 -0.25
C PRO A 40 -15.41 4.00 -0.51
N LEU A 41 -15.08 2.78 -0.05
CA LEU A 41 -15.84 1.58 -0.35
C LEU A 41 -16.83 1.22 0.76
N TYR A 42 -16.36 1.24 2.00
CA TYR A 42 -17.13 0.72 3.14
C TYR A 42 -17.21 1.70 4.30
N GLN A 43 -16.55 2.87 4.17
CA GLN A 43 -16.42 3.84 5.26
C GLN A 43 -15.82 3.20 6.53
N SER A 44 -14.92 2.27 6.33
CA SER A 44 -14.22 1.56 7.40
C SER A 44 -13.50 2.53 8.32
N ARG A 45 -13.44 2.23 9.60
CA ARG A 45 -12.75 3.06 10.59
C ARG A 45 -11.24 2.84 10.56
N SER A 46 -10.82 1.62 10.26
CA SER A 46 -9.42 1.22 10.19
C SER A 46 -9.19 0.10 9.19
N VAL A 47 -7.94 -0.18 8.88
CA VAL A 47 -7.55 -1.30 8.01
C VAL A 47 -7.99 -2.66 8.59
N LYS A 48 -8.11 -2.79 9.92
CA LYS A 48 -8.67 -3.97 10.59
C LYS A 48 -10.03 -4.38 10.03
N ASP A 49 -10.90 -3.40 9.77
CA ASP A 49 -12.24 -3.67 9.24
C ASP A 49 -12.21 -4.32 7.86
N LEU A 50 -11.21 -3.98 7.04
CA LEU A 50 -10.99 -4.61 5.73
C LEU A 50 -10.54 -6.07 5.88
N TYR A 51 -9.60 -6.34 6.81
CA TYR A 51 -9.15 -7.71 7.08
C TYR A 51 -10.29 -8.60 7.58
N LEU A 52 -11.08 -8.11 8.53
CA LEU A 52 -12.22 -8.85 9.08
C LEU A 52 -13.37 -9.01 8.07
N ARG A 53 -13.46 -8.10 7.09
CA ARG A 53 -14.40 -8.24 5.96
C ARG A 53 -13.95 -9.33 4.99
N ALA A 54 -12.66 -9.45 4.74
CA ALA A 54 -12.10 -10.50 3.90
C ALA A 54 -12.15 -11.88 4.58
N ASP A 55 -11.83 -11.91 5.88
CA ASP A 55 -11.88 -13.10 6.73
C ASP A 55 -12.31 -12.72 8.15
N PRO A 56 -13.57 -13.03 8.55
CA PRO A 56 -14.07 -12.73 9.89
C PRO A 56 -13.28 -13.36 11.05
N ASN A 57 -12.52 -14.42 10.77
CA ASN A 57 -11.72 -15.14 11.75
C ASN A 57 -10.24 -14.73 11.73
N TYR A 58 -9.88 -13.70 10.98
CA TYR A 58 -8.49 -13.25 10.88
C TYR A 58 -7.94 -12.83 12.22
N SER A 59 -6.85 -13.48 12.64
CA SER A 59 -6.18 -13.25 13.93
C SER A 59 -4.74 -12.72 13.78
N GLY A 60 -4.31 -12.43 12.55
CA GLY A 60 -2.98 -11.92 12.25
C GLY A 60 -2.83 -10.42 12.48
N ARG A 61 -1.74 -9.86 12.00
CA ARG A 61 -1.46 -8.42 12.08
C ARG A 61 -2.17 -7.68 10.94
N PHE A 62 -2.81 -6.57 11.26
CA PHE A 62 -3.47 -5.67 10.30
C PHE A 62 -2.45 -4.73 9.68
N THR A 63 -1.70 -5.23 8.70
CA THR A 63 -0.59 -4.50 8.05
C THR A 63 -1.05 -3.70 6.84
N VAL A 64 -0.23 -2.76 6.42
CA VAL A 64 -0.32 -2.02 5.15
C VAL A 64 1.02 -2.15 4.41
N PRO A 65 1.03 -2.10 3.08
CA PRO A 65 -0.10 -1.86 2.16
C PRO A 65 -1.08 -3.03 2.08
N VAL A 66 -2.28 -2.75 1.55
CA VAL A 66 -3.28 -3.77 1.21
C VAL A 66 -3.70 -3.57 -0.24
N LEU A 67 -3.56 -4.59 -1.08
CA LEU A 67 -4.16 -4.64 -2.40
C LEU A 67 -5.51 -5.33 -2.29
N TRP A 68 -6.59 -4.58 -2.59
CA TRP A 68 -7.97 -5.01 -2.41
C TRP A 68 -8.66 -5.30 -3.73
N ASP A 69 -9.34 -6.44 -3.84
CA ASP A 69 -10.24 -6.76 -4.95
C ASP A 69 -11.65 -6.26 -4.64
N LYS A 70 -12.07 -5.17 -5.29
CA LYS A 70 -13.40 -4.57 -5.11
C LYS A 70 -14.54 -5.50 -5.53
N LYS A 71 -14.30 -6.38 -6.50
CA LYS A 71 -15.32 -7.28 -7.05
C LYS A 71 -15.54 -8.50 -6.15
N ARG A 72 -14.45 -9.04 -5.61
CA ARG A 72 -14.51 -10.22 -4.73
C ARG A 72 -14.62 -9.85 -3.26
N HIS A 73 -14.50 -8.57 -2.92
CA HIS A 73 -14.50 -8.04 -1.55
C HIS A 73 -13.48 -8.73 -0.65
N THR A 74 -12.26 -8.90 -1.14
CA THR A 74 -11.19 -9.59 -0.41
C THR A 74 -9.82 -8.96 -0.62
N ILE A 75 -8.89 -9.30 0.25
CA ILE A 75 -7.47 -8.93 0.12
C ILE A 75 -6.82 -9.83 -0.94
N VAL A 76 -6.21 -9.22 -1.95
CA VAL A 76 -5.40 -9.92 -2.95
C VAL A 76 -4.00 -10.19 -2.38
N ASN A 77 -3.41 -9.16 -1.80
CA ASN A 77 -2.06 -9.23 -1.22
C ASN A 77 -1.85 -8.08 -0.22
N ASN A 78 -1.02 -8.30 0.79
CA ASN A 78 -0.62 -7.28 1.76
C ASN A 78 0.91 -7.20 1.95
N GLU A 79 1.67 -7.92 1.13
CA GLU A 79 3.13 -7.86 1.14
C GLU A 79 3.63 -6.85 0.10
N SER A 80 4.33 -5.82 0.56
CA SER A 80 4.74 -4.70 -0.29
C SER A 80 5.64 -5.10 -1.47
N SER A 81 6.54 -6.04 -1.27
CA SER A 81 7.43 -6.56 -2.30
C SER A 81 6.66 -7.28 -3.40
N GLU A 82 5.68 -8.09 -3.02
CA GLU A 82 4.81 -8.81 -3.97
C GLU A 82 3.89 -7.84 -4.73
N ILE A 83 3.26 -6.89 -4.02
CA ILE A 83 2.41 -5.88 -4.65
C ILE A 83 3.19 -5.08 -5.69
N ILE A 84 4.43 -4.68 -5.42
CA ILE A 84 5.27 -3.98 -6.38
C ILE A 84 5.52 -4.83 -7.64
N ARG A 85 5.75 -6.13 -7.49
CA ARG A 85 5.91 -7.07 -8.62
C ARG A 85 4.61 -7.23 -9.40
N MET A 86 3.47 -7.37 -8.73
CA MET A 86 2.15 -7.41 -9.38
C MET A 86 1.88 -6.14 -10.17
N LEU A 87 2.18 -4.95 -9.61
CA LEU A 87 2.03 -3.67 -10.32
C LEU A 87 2.95 -3.55 -11.55
N ASN A 88 4.05 -4.29 -11.58
CA ASN A 88 4.97 -4.28 -12.71
C ASN A 88 4.42 -5.03 -13.94
N SER A 89 3.70 -6.13 -13.73
CA SER A 89 3.35 -7.08 -14.80
C SER A 89 1.86 -7.31 -14.98
N GLU A 90 1.10 -7.47 -13.88
CA GLU A 90 -0.26 -8.05 -13.94
C GLU A 90 -1.30 -7.11 -14.58
N PHE A 91 -1.02 -5.83 -14.66
CA PHE A 91 -1.92 -4.81 -15.18
C PHE A 91 -1.53 -4.29 -16.55
N ASN A 92 -0.55 -4.91 -17.24
CA ASN A 92 -0.03 -4.45 -18.52
C ASN A 92 -1.10 -4.38 -19.64
N ALA A 93 -2.11 -5.23 -19.57
CA ALA A 93 -3.23 -5.21 -20.52
C ALA A 93 -4.20 -4.01 -20.34
N LEU A 94 -4.07 -3.27 -19.25
CA LEU A 94 -4.97 -2.17 -18.86
C LEU A 94 -4.32 -0.80 -18.99
N VAL A 95 -3.06 -0.74 -19.40
CA VAL A 95 -2.28 0.50 -19.53
C VAL A 95 -1.83 0.70 -20.99
N PRO A 96 -1.47 1.93 -21.38
CA PRO A 96 -0.90 2.18 -22.70
C PRO A 96 0.35 1.32 -22.97
N GLU A 97 0.55 0.95 -24.23
CA GLU A 97 1.65 0.06 -24.66
C GLU A 97 3.04 0.53 -24.21
N GLU A 98 3.28 1.83 -24.22
CA GLU A 98 4.52 2.44 -23.74
C GLU A 98 4.77 2.14 -22.27
N LYS A 99 3.71 2.13 -21.44
CA LYS A 99 3.78 1.81 -20.03
C LYS A 99 3.86 0.31 -19.78
N ALA A 100 3.17 -0.47 -20.59
CA ALA A 100 3.21 -1.94 -20.54
C ALA A 100 4.64 -2.48 -20.80
N LYS A 101 5.38 -1.87 -21.72
CA LYS A 101 6.76 -2.25 -22.07
C LYS A 101 7.79 -1.94 -20.96
N LEU A 102 7.47 -1.05 -20.02
CA LEU A 102 8.36 -0.77 -18.89
C LEU A 102 8.40 -1.98 -17.96
N ASP A 103 9.56 -2.60 -17.84
CA ASP A 103 9.81 -3.69 -16.89
C ASP A 103 10.88 -3.28 -15.88
N PHE A 104 10.48 -3.23 -14.60
CA PHE A 104 11.37 -2.89 -13.47
C PHE A 104 11.92 -4.14 -12.77
N TYR A 105 11.59 -5.34 -13.29
CA TYR A 105 12.09 -6.61 -12.77
C TYR A 105 12.43 -7.58 -13.92
N PRO A 106 13.28 -7.14 -14.89
CA PRO A 106 13.60 -7.93 -16.07
C PRO A 106 14.36 -9.19 -15.71
N VAL A 107 14.14 -10.25 -16.47
CA VAL A 107 14.62 -11.62 -16.16
C VAL A 107 16.12 -11.67 -15.89
N GLU A 108 16.90 -10.95 -16.71
CA GLU A 108 18.37 -10.92 -16.63
C GLU A 108 18.92 -10.22 -15.38
N LEU A 109 18.11 -9.37 -14.73
CA LEU A 109 18.51 -8.64 -13.52
C LEU A 109 17.89 -9.17 -12.23
N ARG A 110 16.92 -10.10 -12.31
CA ARG A 110 16.15 -10.60 -11.15
C ARG A 110 17.05 -11.04 -10.00
N LYS A 111 18.04 -11.87 -10.29
CA LYS A 111 18.96 -12.37 -9.26
C LYS A 111 19.68 -11.25 -8.52
N LYS A 112 20.20 -10.27 -9.27
CA LYS A 112 20.89 -9.12 -8.66
C LYS A 112 19.93 -8.21 -7.86
N ILE A 113 18.71 -8.01 -8.37
CA ILE A 113 17.68 -7.23 -7.69
C ILE A 113 17.30 -7.91 -6.37
N ASP A 114 17.11 -9.22 -6.39
CA ASP A 114 16.72 -9.97 -5.19
C ASP A 114 17.84 -9.98 -4.14
N GLU A 115 19.10 -10.19 -4.54
CA GLU A 115 20.28 -10.09 -3.66
C GLU A 115 20.38 -8.70 -3.00
N VAL A 116 20.15 -7.63 -3.77
CA VAL A 116 20.17 -6.26 -3.22
C VAL A 116 18.99 -6.03 -2.28
N ASN A 117 17.79 -6.50 -2.63
CA ASN A 117 16.60 -6.33 -1.80
C ASN A 117 16.72 -7.08 -0.46
N GLU A 118 17.31 -8.28 -0.44
CA GLU A 118 17.59 -9.02 0.78
C GLU A 118 18.54 -8.22 1.69
N TRP A 119 19.63 -7.71 1.14
CA TRP A 119 20.56 -6.87 1.89
C TRP A 119 19.91 -5.57 2.41
N VAL A 120 19.11 -4.90 1.58
CA VAL A 120 18.38 -3.66 1.95
C VAL A 120 17.39 -3.96 3.06
N TYR A 121 16.65 -5.08 2.97
CA TYR A 121 15.70 -5.47 4.00
C TYR A 121 16.40 -5.67 5.34
N ASP A 122 17.48 -6.44 5.36
CA ASP A 122 18.18 -6.80 6.60
C ASP A 122 18.93 -5.61 7.21
N ARG A 123 19.61 -4.81 6.39
CA ARG A 123 20.53 -3.76 6.87
C ARG A 123 19.88 -2.39 7.02
N ILE A 124 18.86 -2.10 6.24
CA ILE A 124 18.21 -0.79 6.23
C ILE A 124 16.83 -0.87 6.88
N ASN A 125 15.93 -1.70 6.36
CA ASN A 125 14.56 -1.74 6.86
C ASN A 125 14.49 -2.29 8.29
N SER A 126 15.18 -3.39 8.57
CA SER A 126 15.21 -4.00 9.91
C SER A 126 15.96 -3.14 10.93
N ALA A 127 17.04 -2.47 10.51
CA ALA A 127 17.79 -1.56 11.37
C ALA A 127 16.94 -0.37 11.83
N PHE A 128 16.08 0.17 10.97
CA PHE A 128 15.16 1.25 11.32
C PHE A 128 14.17 0.83 12.42
N TRP A 129 13.61 -0.38 12.35
CA TRP A 129 12.72 -0.93 13.37
C TRP A 129 13.43 -1.19 14.69
N LEU A 130 14.66 -1.68 14.65
CA LEU A 130 15.50 -1.87 15.85
C LEU A 130 15.83 -0.53 16.50
N TYR A 131 16.18 0.47 15.70
CA TYR A 131 16.45 1.83 16.18
C TYR A 131 15.22 2.42 16.87
N GLN A 132 14.04 2.37 16.22
CA GLN A 132 12.80 2.88 16.79
C GLN A 132 12.41 2.17 18.10
N ARG A 133 12.58 0.84 18.15
CA ARG A 133 12.32 0.05 19.37
C ARG A 133 13.30 0.38 20.49
N PHE A 134 14.56 0.61 20.18
CA PHE A 134 15.58 0.99 21.17
C PHE A 134 15.26 2.34 21.79
N TYR A 135 14.95 3.36 20.99
CA TYR A 135 14.68 4.70 21.50
C TYR A 135 13.32 4.82 22.21
N SER A 136 12.31 4.09 21.81
CA SER A 136 11.03 4.05 22.51
C SER A 136 11.17 3.44 23.92
N HIS A 137 12.11 2.52 24.09
CA HIS A 137 12.41 1.92 25.40
C HIS A 137 13.05 2.93 26.39
N PHE A 138 13.76 3.92 25.88
CA PHE A 138 14.38 4.98 26.67
C PHE A 138 13.52 6.25 26.79
N GLY A 139 12.25 6.22 26.37
CA GLY A 139 11.33 7.36 26.49
C GLY A 139 11.69 8.56 25.59
N LEU A 140 12.65 8.41 24.67
CA LEU A 140 13.06 9.43 23.72
C LEU A 140 12.17 9.34 22.48
N ASN A 141 11.01 9.96 22.54
CA ASN A 141 10.18 10.21 21.36
C ASN A 141 10.83 11.31 20.50
N PHE A 142 11.80 10.94 19.70
CA PHE A 142 12.15 11.77 18.54
C PHE A 142 10.98 11.70 17.60
N GLY A 143 10.23 12.79 17.51
CA GLY A 143 9.22 12.99 16.49
C GLY A 143 9.88 12.96 15.11
N CYS A 144 10.28 11.79 14.68
CA CYS A 144 10.71 11.57 13.32
C CYS A 144 9.44 11.65 12.46
N SER A 145 9.18 12.84 11.97
CA SER A 145 8.20 13.14 10.92
C SER A 145 8.67 12.52 9.60
N CYS A 146 9.08 11.26 9.62
CA CYS A 146 9.28 10.49 8.41
C CYS A 146 7.92 10.24 7.80
N ARG A 147 7.58 11.08 6.86
CA ARG A 147 6.34 11.09 6.08
C ARG A 147 6.30 9.88 5.15
N TRP A 148 6.23 8.66 5.72
CA TRP A 148 5.89 7.48 4.97
C TRP A 148 4.39 7.54 4.68
N ARG A 149 4.02 7.86 3.44
CA ARG A 149 2.65 7.64 2.99
C ARG A 149 2.40 6.15 2.96
N ILE A 150 1.82 5.64 4.03
CA ILE A 150 1.31 4.28 4.10
C ILE A 150 0.01 4.29 3.30
N GLN A 151 -0.03 3.57 2.20
CA GLN A 151 -1.14 3.58 1.25
C GLN A 151 -1.78 2.21 1.21
N SER A 152 -3.09 2.16 1.36
CA SER A 152 -3.87 0.99 0.96
C SER A 152 -4.26 1.13 -0.52
N TRP A 153 -4.15 0.05 -1.27
CA TRP A 153 -4.34 0.03 -2.73
C TRP A 153 -5.63 -0.71 -3.05
N PHE A 154 -6.50 -0.07 -3.81
CA PHE A 154 -7.73 -0.67 -4.28
C PHE A 154 -7.63 -0.91 -5.80
N CYS A 155 -7.83 -2.15 -6.21
CA CYS A 155 -7.87 -2.53 -7.62
C CYS A 155 -9.31 -2.47 -8.13
N GLU A 156 -9.52 -1.71 -9.20
CA GLU A 156 -10.79 -1.62 -9.93
C GLU A 156 -10.65 -2.37 -11.25
N ASN A 157 -11.20 -3.57 -11.30
CA ASN A 157 -11.33 -4.28 -12.58
C ASN A 157 -12.69 -3.92 -13.17
N SER A 158 -12.77 -2.79 -13.87
CA SER A 158 -13.98 -2.34 -14.55
C SER A 158 -13.75 -2.21 -16.04
N ARG A 159 -14.35 -3.10 -16.81
CA ARG A 159 -14.84 -2.76 -18.13
C ARG A 159 -16.04 -1.83 -17.92
N GLY A 160 -15.77 -0.54 -17.79
CA GLY A 160 -16.79 0.48 -17.53
C GLY A 160 -16.13 1.79 -17.14
N ILE A 161 -15.74 2.58 -18.15
CA ILE A 161 -15.12 3.90 -18.01
C ILE A 161 -16.15 4.84 -17.38
N SER A 162 -15.92 5.26 -16.16
CA SER A 162 -16.54 6.46 -15.61
C SER A 162 -15.45 7.54 -15.50
N THR A 163 -15.49 8.47 -16.45
CA THR A 163 -14.65 9.65 -16.47
C THR A 163 -15.10 10.63 -15.37
N SER A 164 -14.37 10.69 -14.28
CA SER A 164 -14.43 11.83 -13.37
C SER A 164 -13.10 12.57 -13.43
N ARG A 165 -13.09 13.65 -14.24
CA ARG A 165 -12.00 14.64 -14.23
C ARG A 165 -12.01 15.33 -12.87
N ARG A 166 -10.97 15.17 -12.07
CA ARG A 166 -10.67 16.13 -11.00
C ARG A 166 -9.83 17.25 -11.59
N THR A 167 -10.44 18.41 -11.67
CA THR A 167 -9.78 19.69 -11.91
C THR A 167 -8.91 20.03 -10.71
N THR A 168 -7.66 20.29 -10.96
CA THR A 168 -6.66 20.80 -10.02
C THR A 168 -6.97 22.29 -9.71
N LEU A 169 -6.92 22.64 -8.47
CA LEU A 169 -6.41 23.93 -7.98
C LEU A 169 -5.36 23.64 -6.91
#